data_7f4efb2eb7e1c37d04be0ec205804480
#
_entry.id   7f4efb2eb7e1c37d04be0ec205804480
#
_cell.length_a   1.000
_cell.length_b   1.000
_cell.length_c   1.000
_cell.angle_alpha   90.00
_cell.angle_beta   90.00
_cell.angle_gamma   90.00
#
_symmetry.space_group_name_H-M   'P 1'
#
loop_
_entity.id
_entity.type
_entity.pdbx_description
1 polymer ?
#
loop_
_entity_poly.entity_id
_entity_poly.type
_entity_poly.pdbx_seq_one_letter_code
_entity_poly.pdbx_strand_id
1 'polypeptide(L)'
;VKVIKYLLIGSLFLVATACSNGATEEQIEVADAEKTAMKLYKNNCMSCHGNDLSGRVGPGLQQVGSKMTEEKLVEIITVGANGMPGYEKVLSAEEISQLAKWLSEKKE
;
A
#
# COMPACT_ATOMS: atom_id res chain seq x y z
N VAL A 1 -57.31 36.45 -32.60
CA VAL A 1 -56.09 35.74 -32.87
C VAL A 1 -55.23 35.81 -31.60
N LYS A 2 -55.13 34.72 -30.88
CA LYS A 2 -54.35 34.65 -29.67
C LYS A 2 -52.92 34.20 -30.00
N VAL A 3 -52.00 35.12 -29.83
CA VAL A 3 -50.58 34.83 -29.95
C VAL A 3 -50.12 34.25 -28.61
N ILE A 4 -49.90 32.97 -28.58
CA ILE A 4 -49.32 32.28 -27.45
C ILE A 4 -47.83 32.61 -27.41
N LYS A 5 -47.42 33.42 -26.47
CA LYS A 5 -46.00 33.66 -26.18
C LYS A 5 -45.43 32.43 -25.54
N TYR A 6 -44.64 31.67 -26.29
CA TYR A 6 -43.75 30.66 -25.69
C TYR A 6 -42.59 31.34 -25.03
N LEU A 7 -42.67 31.47 -23.72
CA LEU A 7 -41.49 31.79 -22.89
C LEU A 7 -40.60 30.56 -22.87
N LEU A 8 -39.57 30.59 -23.69
CA LEU A 8 -38.45 29.66 -23.57
C LEU A 8 -37.67 30.03 -22.34
N ILE A 9 -37.99 29.36 -21.24
CA ILE A 9 -37.15 29.34 -20.06
C ILE A 9 -35.96 28.44 -20.38
N GLY A 10 -34.89 29.05 -20.84
CA GLY A 10 -33.61 28.40 -20.98
C GLY A 10 -33.06 28.04 -19.60
N SER A 11 -33.31 26.82 -19.18
CA SER A 11 -32.67 26.26 -18.00
C SER A 11 -31.19 26.04 -18.33
N LEU A 12 -30.36 27.02 -17.95
CA LEU A 12 -28.92 26.90 -18.00
C LEU A 12 -28.48 25.93 -16.89
N PHE A 13 -28.37 24.65 -17.25
CA PHE A 13 -27.72 23.66 -16.39
C PHE A 13 -26.25 24.04 -16.26
N LEU A 14 -25.90 24.74 -15.21
CA LEU A 14 -24.52 24.86 -14.77
C LEU A 14 -24.09 23.46 -14.26
N VAL A 15 -23.47 22.68 -15.13
CA VAL A 15 -22.74 21.49 -14.72
C VAL A 15 -21.48 22.00 -14.00
N ALA A 16 -21.58 22.15 -12.69
CA ALA A 16 -20.41 22.30 -11.85
C ALA A 16 -19.66 20.97 -11.91
N THR A 17 -18.67 20.87 -12.78
CA THR A 17 -17.66 19.84 -12.71
C THR A 17 -16.84 20.11 -11.46
N ALA A 18 -17.30 19.57 -10.33
CA ALA A 18 -16.49 19.48 -9.15
C ALA A 18 -15.33 18.54 -9.47
N CYS A 19 -14.17 19.08 -9.79
CA CYS A 19 -12.91 18.35 -9.72
C CYS A 19 -12.65 18.05 -8.24
N SER A 20 -13.29 17.01 -7.76
CA SER A 20 -12.98 16.45 -6.46
C SER A 20 -11.68 15.66 -6.61
N ASN A 21 -10.56 16.27 -6.25
CA ASN A 21 -9.30 15.58 -5.98
C ASN A 21 -9.37 14.86 -4.63
N GLY A 22 -10.51 14.23 -4.35
CA GLY A 22 -10.70 13.35 -3.19
C GLY A 22 -10.21 11.96 -3.55
N ALA A 23 -9.12 11.51 -2.89
CA ALA A 23 -8.79 10.10 -2.88
C ALA A 23 -10.00 9.33 -2.33
N THR A 24 -10.34 8.19 -2.94
CA THR A 24 -11.40 7.31 -2.42
C THR A 24 -10.95 6.70 -1.09
N GLU A 25 -11.89 6.29 -0.24
CA GLU A 25 -11.58 5.64 1.05
C GLU A 25 -10.62 4.47 0.86
N GLU A 26 -10.82 3.66 -0.17
CA GLU A 26 -9.92 2.56 -0.53
C GLU A 26 -8.49 3.03 -0.85
N GLN A 27 -8.31 4.14 -1.55
CA GLN A 27 -6.99 4.69 -1.84
C GLN A 27 -6.30 5.25 -0.59
N ILE A 28 -7.05 5.78 0.35
CA ILE A 28 -6.53 6.26 1.64
C ILE A 28 -6.08 5.09 2.49
N GLU A 29 -6.87 4.02 2.59
CA GLU A 29 -6.51 2.81 3.34
C GLU A 29 -5.23 2.14 2.79
N VAL A 30 -5.09 2.03 1.47
CA VAL A 30 -3.89 1.46 0.83
C VAL A 30 -2.66 2.33 1.12
N ALA A 31 -2.78 3.64 1.03
CA ALA A 31 -1.67 4.56 1.32
C ALA A 31 -1.23 4.51 2.79
N ASP A 32 -2.16 4.36 3.72
CA ASP A 32 -1.87 4.23 5.14
C ASP A 32 -1.25 2.86 5.48
N ALA A 33 -1.70 1.78 4.83
CA ALA A 33 -1.11 0.45 4.98
C ALA A 33 0.33 0.41 4.46
N GLU A 34 0.60 1.02 3.31
CA GLU A 34 1.95 1.13 2.76
C GLU A 34 2.88 1.94 3.69
N LYS A 35 2.41 3.07 4.18
CA LYS A 35 3.17 3.91 5.13
C LYS A 35 3.48 3.16 6.43
N THR A 36 2.53 2.37 6.92
CA THR A 36 2.72 1.54 8.10
C THR A 36 3.77 0.46 7.85
N ALA A 37 3.67 -0.26 6.73
CA ALA A 37 4.64 -1.28 6.35
C ALA A 37 6.05 -0.69 6.18
N MET A 38 6.20 0.47 5.55
CA MET A 38 7.48 1.17 5.43
C MET A 38 8.07 1.55 6.80
N LYS A 39 7.25 1.98 7.74
CA LYS A 39 7.69 2.29 9.11
C LYS A 39 8.16 1.04 9.83
N LEU A 40 7.41 -0.06 9.74
CA LEU A 40 7.78 -1.35 10.32
C LEU A 40 9.10 -1.87 9.72
N TYR A 41 9.27 -1.76 8.41
CA TYR A 41 10.51 -2.11 7.70
C TYR A 41 11.71 -1.30 8.22
N LYS A 42 11.57 0.02 8.29
CA LYS A 42 12.65 0.90 8.77
C LYS A 42 13.08 0.56 10.20
N ASN A 43 12.15 0.22 11.06
CA ASN A 43 12.43 -0.04 12.45
C ASN A 43 13.03 -1.43 12.71
N ASN A 44 12.71 -2.43 11.87
CA ASN A 44 13.02 -3.82 12.18
C ASN A 44 13.88 -4.54 11.13
N CYS A 45 13.87 -4.09 9.89
CA CYS A 45 14.42 -4.84 8.75
C CYS A 45 15.58 -4.10 8.05
N MET A 46 15.54 -2.78 8.05
CA MET A 46 16.45 -1.93 7.30
C MET A 46 17.93 -2.16 7.65
N SER A 47 18.25 -2.43 8.91
CA SER A 47 19.64 -2.64 9.35
C SER A 47 20.32 -3.83 8.66
N CYS A 48 19.55 -4.86 8.29
CA CYS A 48 20.06 -6.04 7.62
C CYS A 48 19.78 -6.05 6.11
N HIS A 49 18.66 -5.46 5.66
CA HIS A 49 18.22 -5.52 4.26
C HIS A 49 18.46 -4.23 3.45
N GLY A 50 18.99 -3.19 4.10
CA GLY A 50 19.27 -1.89 3.47
C GLY A 50 18.08 -0.93 3.49
N ASN A 51 18.36 0.37 3.46
CA ASN A 51 17.30 1.39 3.47
C ASN A 51 16.49 1.44 2.16
N ASP A 52 17.06 0.96 1.09
CA ASP A 52 16.50 0.88 -0.26
C ASP A 52 16.17 -0.57 -0.70
N LEU A 53 16.11 -1.52 0.24
CA LEU A 53 15.89 -2.95 0.01
C LEU A 53 17.02 -3.62 -0.82
N SER A 54 18.15 -2.98 -1.03
CA SER A 54 19.24 -3.54 -1.84
C SER A 54 20.00 -4.69 -1.17
N GLY A 55 19.84 -4.85 0.14
CA GLY A 55 20.56 -5.84 0.92
C GLY A 55 21.79 -5.26 1.61
N ARG A 56 22.22 -5.92 2.66
CA ARG A 56 23.47 -5.68 3.41
C ARG A 56 23.94 -7.00 4.02
N VAL A 57 23.71 -7.22 5.30
CA VAL A 57 23.92 -8.51 5.98
C VAL A 57 22.90 -9.54 5.46
N GLY A 58 21.64 -9.11 5.31
CA GLY A 58 20.59 -9.88 4.67
C GLY A 58 20.53 -9.67 3.16
N PRO A 59 19.81 -10.52 2.43
CA PRO A 59 19.66 -10.40 0.99
C PRO A 59 18.86 -9.17 0.58
N GLY A 60 19.01 -8.75 -0.67
CA GLY A 60 18.15 -7.73 -1.29
C GLY A 60 16.70 -8.18 -1.38
N LEU A 61 15.79 -7.25 -1.15
CA LEU A 61 14.33 -7.47 -1.16
C LEU A 61 13.62 -6.71 -2.28
N GLN A 62 14.35 -6.06 -3.17
CA GLN A 62 13.79 -5.22 -4.25
C GLN A 62 12.86 -5.99 -5.19
N GLN A 63 13.11 -7.29 -5.35
CA GLN A 63 12.32 -8.19 -6.21
C GLN A 63 11.81 -9.42 -5.45
N VAL A 64 11.66 -9.31 -4.15
CA VAL A 64 11.29 -10.47 -3.32
C VAL A 64 9.90 -11.02 -3.64
N GLY A 65 8.97 -10.16 -4.04
CA GLY A 65 7.62 -10.56 -4.45
C GLY A 65 7.56 -11.34 -5.77
N SER A 66 8.64 -11.30 -6.58
CA SER A 66 8.77 -12.18 -7.75
C SER A 66 9.27 -13.59 -7.39
N LYS A 67 9.82 -13.76 -6.19
CA LYS A 67 10.46 -15.00 -5.75
C LYS A 67 9.66 -15.73 -4.68
N MET A 68 8.84 -15.02 -3.92
CA MET A 68 8.09 -15.55 -2.78
C MET A 68 6.66 -15.02 -2.77
N THR A 69 5.73 -15.88 -2.37
CA THR A 69 4.34 -15.47 -2.12
C THR A 69 4.22 -14.71 -0.81
N GLU A 70 3.12 -14.01 -0.62
CA GLU A 70 2.82 -13.31 0.62
C GLU A 70 2.82 -14.26 1.82
N GLU A 71 2.20 -15.46 1.69
CA GLU A 71 2.15 -16.46 2.74
C GLU A 71 3.56 -16.93 3.14
N LYS A 72 4.44 -17.13 2.15
CA LYS A 72 5.83 -17.50 2.43
C LYS A 72 6.60 -16.41 3.14
N LEU A 73 6.34 -15.16 2.80
CA LEU A 73 6.91 -14.00 3.49
C LEU A 73 6.39 -13.89 4.93
N VAL A 74 5.09 -14.12 5.16
CA VAL A 74 4.53 -14.22 6.53
C VAL A 74 5.25 -15.28 7.35
N GLU A 75 5.43 -16.48 6.81
CA GLU A 75 6.13 -17.56 7.51
C GLU A 75 7.57 -17.16 7.90
N ILE A 76 8.35 -16.65 6.93
CA ILE A 76 9.74 -16.27 7.16
C ILE A 76 9.86 -15.13 8.18
N ILE A 77 9.02 -14.12 8.09
CA ILE A 77 9.03 -13.00 9.05
C ILE A 77 8.62 -13.48 10.44
N THR A 78 7.65 -14.38 10.54
CA THR A 78 7.17 -14.91 11.82
C THR A 78 8.24 -15.73 12.54
N VAL A 79 8.79 -16.75 11.87
CA VAL A 79 9.68 -17.73 12.51
C VAL A 79 11.16 -17.52 12.24
N GLY A 80 11.51 -16.69 11.26
CA GLY A 80 12.87 -16.50 10.80
C GLY A 80 13.35 -17.59 9.85
N ALA A 81 14.50 -17.38 9.22
CA ALA A 81 15.15 -18.34 8.33
C ALA A 81 16.62 -17.96 8.10
N ASN A 82 17.51 -18.94 7.99
CA ASN A 82 18.89 -18.75 7.54
C ASN A 82 19.66 -17.61 8.24
N GLY A 83 19.56 -17.54 9.58
CA GLY A 83 20.20 -16.49 10.38
C GLY A 83 19.35 -15.23 10.56
N MET A 84 18.25 -15.06 9.86
CA MET A 84 17.27 -14.02 10.11
C MET A 84 16.42 -14.41 11.33
N PRO A 85 16.30 -13.53 12.35
CA PRO A 85 15.45 -13.82 13.50
C PRO A 85 13.96 -13.79 13.12
N GLY A 86 13.14 -14.53 13.87
CA GLY A 86 11.68 -14.41 13.78
C GLY A 86 11.17 -13.22 14.57
N TYR A 87 10.08 -12.65 14.12
CA TYR A 87 9.50 -11.41 14.68
C TYR A 87 8.17 -11.63 15.41
N GLU A 88 7.71 -12.87 15.58
CA GLU A 88 6.43 -13.17 16.25
C GLU A 88 6.28 -12.61 17.66
N LYS A 89 7.42 -12.38 18.36
CA LYS A 89 7.46 -11.80 19.71
C LYS A 89 7.61 -10.28 19.73
N VAL A 90 7.88 -9.68 18.57
CA VAL A 90 8.16 -8.23 18.44
C VAL A 90 7.02 -7.54 17.70
N LEU A 91 6.45 -8.18 16.68
CA LEU A 91 5.38 -7.66 15.84
C LEU A 91 4.11 -8.48 16.01
N SER A 92 2.96 -7.83 15.91
CA SER A 92 1.68 -8.53 15.86
C SER A 92 1.51 -9.30 14.54
N ALA A 93 0.61 -10.27 14.52
CA ALA A 93 0.27 -11.00 13.29
C ALA A 93 -0.21 -10.07 12.17
N GLU A 94 -0.93 -9.00 12.51
CA GLU A 94 -1.39 -8.00 11.56
C GLU A 94 -0.22 -7.18 10.98
N GLU A 95 0.71 -6.74 11.80
CA GLU A 95 1.91 -6.02 11.37
C GLU A 95 2.79 -6.89 10.46
N ILE A 96 2.94 -8.17 10.78
CA ILE A 96 3.65 -9.15 9.94
C ILE A 96 2.93 -9.31 8.59
N SER A 97 1.61 -9.43 8.59
CA SER A 97 0.82 -9.53 7.36
C SER A 97 0.95 -8.28 6.49
N GLN A 98 0.90 -7.10 7.08
CA GLN A 98 1.08 -5.83 6.35
C GLN A 98 2.48 -5.73 5.72
N LEU A 99 3.53 -6.11 6.45
CA LEU A 99 4.89 -6.17 5.91
C LEU A 99 5.00 -7.17 4.76
N ALA A 100 4.47 -8.38 4.93
CA ALA A 100 4.53 -9.43 3.93
C ALA A 100 3.79 -9.01 2.65
N LYS A 101 2.61 -8.43 2.78
CA LYS A 101 1.84 -7.90 1.65
C LYS A 101 2.66 -6.84 0.91
N TRP A 102 3.16 -5.84 1.61
CA TRP A 102 3.98 -4.77 1.00
C TRP A 102 5.23 -5.31 0.30
N LEU A 103 5.92 -6.30 0.88
CA LEU A 103 7.07 -6.95 0.27
C LEU A 103 6.68 -7.81 -0.94
N SER A 104 5.53 -8.48 -0.92
CA SER A 104 5.04 -9.30 -2.03
C SER A 104 4.76 -8.49 -3.30
N GLU A 105 4.57 -7.19 -3.16
CA GLU A 105 4.36 -6.25 -4.26
C GLU A 105 5.68 -5.77 -4.90
N LYS A 106 6.84 -6.06 -4.28
CA LYS A 106 8.18 -5.73 -4.79
C LYS A 106 8.59 -6.75 -5.85
N LYS A 107 8.25 -6.48 -7.11
CA LYS A 107 8.45 -7.44 -8.22
C LYS A 107 9.47 -6.99 -9.25
N GLU A 108 9.82 -5.70 -9.27
CA GLU A 108 10.85 -5.14 -10.17
C GLU A 108 11.55 -3.95 -9.51
#